data_9b9145173ff9278c53feda7a8332cc2c
#
_entry.id   9b9145173ff9278c53feda7a8332cc2c
#
_cell.length_a   1.000
_cell.length_b   1.000
_cell.length_c   1.000
_cell.angle_alpha   90.00
_cell.angle_beta   90.00
_cell.angle_gamma   90.00
#
_symmetry.space_group_name_H-M   'P 1'
#
loop_
_entity.id
_entity.type
_entity.pdbx_description
1 polymer ?
#
loop_
_entity_poly.entity_id
_entity_poly.type
_entity_poly.pdbx_seq_one_letter_code
_entity_poly.pdbx_strand_id
1 'polypeptide(L)'
;SLILSVGRLTDAKDYPNLLKALLELPERYKLVIIGEGEARNEVERTILNYGLEKRVKLLGSIANVATYYSACDIYVSSSKWEGFGLVVAEAMSCQRLVVATNAGGVAEVVGDMNYIVPVSDPQLLANKINEVMEFDHETKMEVMYRNREFVLKM
;
A
#
# COMPACT_ATOMS: atom_id res chain seq x y z
N SER A 1 9.23 10.57 0.48
CA SER A 1 8.52 9.43 1.11
C SER A 1 8.05 8.47 0.04
N LEU A 2 8.38 7.22 0.20
CA LEU A 2 8.08 6.19 -0.79
C LEU A 2 6.97 5.26 -0.30
N ILE A 3 5.86 5.25 -1.04
CA ILE A 3 4.77 4.29 -0.87
C ILE A 3 5.00 3.14 -1.83
N LEU A 4 4.85 1.91 -1.35
CA LEU A 4 4.91 0.71 -2.17
C LEU A 4 3.55 0.01 -2.17
N SER A 5 3.13 -0.49 -3.32
CA SER A 5 2.01 -1.41 -3.44
C SER A 5 2.38 -2.53 -4.41
N VAL A 6 2.05 -3.76 -4.06
CA VAL A 6 2.41 -4.95 -4.83
C VAL A 6 1.15 -5.78 -5.08
N GLY A 7 0.95 -6.18 -6.32
CA GLY A 7 -0.16 -7.05 -6.67
C GLY A 7 -0.50 -6.97 -8.16
N ARG A 8 -1.32 -7.91 -8.61
CA ARG A 8 -1.76 -7.91 -10.00
C ARG A 8 -2.54 -6.64 -10.33
N LEU A 9 -2.36 -6.14 -11.53
CA LEU A 9 -3.11 -4.97 -12.02
C LEU A 9 -4.49 -5.45 -12.48
N THR A 10 -5.38 -5.60 -11.52
CA THR A 10 -6.75 -6.09 -11.71
C THR A 10 -7.73 -5.13 -11.03
N ASP A 11 -9.01 -5.25 -11.37
CA ASP A 11 -10.06 -4.46 -10.74
C ASP A 11 -10.13 -4.66 -9.22
N ALA A 12 -9.87 -5.89 -8.77
CA ALA A 12 -9.89 -6.20 -7.33
C ALA A 12 -8.86 -5.41 -6.51
N LYS A 13 -7.74 -5.06 -7.10
CA LYS A 13 -6.68 -4.30 -6.41
C LYS A 13 -7.00 -2.82 -6.28
N ASP A 14 -7.92 -2.31 -7.08
CA ASP A 14 -8.42 -0.93 -7.02
C ASP A 14 -7.31 0.13 -6.96
N TYR A 15 -6.37 0.05 -7.88
CA TYR A 15 -5.32 1.06 -7.98
C TYR A 15 -5.85 2.48 -8.24
N PRO A 16 -6.97 2.68 -8.97
CA PRO A 16 -7.57 4.00 -9.06
C PRO A 16 -7.87 4.64 -7.69
N ASN A 17 -8.29 3.85 -6.70
CA ASN A 17 -8.49 4.34 -5.35
C ASN A 17 -7.20 4.86 -4.72
N LEU A 18 -6.10 4.12 -4.88
CA LEU A 18 -4.78 4.53 -4.37
C LEU A 18 -4.28 5.79 -5.08
N LEU A 19 -4.48 5.88 -6.40
CA LEU A 19 -4.09 7.05 -7.17
C LEU A 19 -4.86 8.30 -6.76
N LYS A 20 -6.16 8.16 -6.48
CA LYS A 20 -6.96 9.26 -5.94
C LYS A 20 -6.48 9.68 -4.56
N ALA A 21 -6.13 8.71 -3.72
CA ALA A 21 -5.56 9.01 -2.41
C ALA A 21 -4.26 9.78 -2.52
N LEU A 22 -3.42 9.44 -3.49
CA LEU A 22 -2.14 10.13 -3.71
C LEU A 22 -2.33 11.60 -4.05
N LEU A 23 -3.42 11.96 -4.74
CA LEU A 23 -3.75 13.36 -5.03
C LEU A 23 -3.96 14.19 -3.76
N GLU A 24 -4.45 13.55 -2.69
CA GLU A 24 -4.70 14.20 -1.41
C GLU A 24 -3.47 14.26 -0.50
N LEU A 25 -2.37 13.62 -0.92
CA LEU A 25 -1.11 13.59 -0.18
C LEU A 25 -0.13 14.64 -0.71
N PRO A 26 0.77 15.17 0.15
CA PRO A 26 1.81 16.08 -0.30
C PRO A 26 2.64 15.53 -1.46
N GLU A 27 3.14 16.42 -2.31
CA GLU A 27 3.91 16.04 -3.51
C GLU A 27 5.19 15.24 -3.21
N ARG A 28 5.70 15.33 -1.99
CA ARG A 28 6.87 14.54 -1.57
C ARG A 28 6.61 13.05 -1.54
N TYR A 29 5.34 12.63 -1.51
CA TYR A 29 4.99 11.22 -1.56
C TYR A 29 5.08 10.70 -2.99
N LYS A 30 5.86 9.66 -3.18
CA LYS A 30 6.00 8.92 -4.44
C LYS A 30 5.45 7.52 -4.26
N LEU A 31 4.95 6.95 -5.34
CA LEU A 31 4.33 5.61 -5.34
C LEU A 31 5.01 4.72 -6.36
N VAL A 32 5.39 3.53 -5.93
CA VAL A 32 5.84 2.46 -6.81
C VAL A 32 4.83 1.33 -6.73
N ILE A 33 4.36 0.88 -7.90
CA ILE A 33 3.46 -0.26 -8.02
C ILE A 33 4.20 -1.37 -8.75
N ILE A 34 4.23 -2.56 -8.13
CA ILE A 34 4.86 -3.76 -8.70
C ILE A 34 3.77 -4.77 -9.03
N GLY A 35 3.76 -5.23 -10.28
CA GLY A 35 2.81 -6.21 -10.76
C GLY A 35 2.43 -5.98 -12.21
N GLU A 36 1.76 -6.96 -12.79
CA GLU A 36 1.20 -6.92 -14.15
C GLU A 36 -0.26 -7.38 -14.10
N GLY A 37 -1.02 -7.07 -15.15
CA GLY A 37 -2.39 -7.52 -15.26
C GLY A 37 -3.18 -6.77 -16.31
N GLU A 38 -4.41 -7.22 -16.54
CA GLU A 38 -5.30 -6.70 -17.58
C GLU A 38 -5.71 -5.23 -17.36
N ALA A 39 -5.60 -4.71 -16.14
CA ALA A 39 -5.96 -3.32 -15.85
C ALA A 39 -4.80 -2.34 -16.07
N ARG A 40 -3.65 -2.79 -16.59
CA ARG A 40 -2.48 -1.91 -16.76
C ARG A 40 -2.78 -0.66 -17.56
N ASN A 41 -3.46 -0.80 -18.70
CA ASN A 41 -3.78 0.34 -19.55
C ASN A 41 -4.68 1.36 -18.85
N GLU A 42 -5.64 0.89 -18.06
CA GLU A 42 -6.51 1.74 -17.26
C GLU A 42 -5.71 2.49 -16.19
N VAL A 43 -4.81 1.80 -15.51
CA VAL A 43 -3.96 2.40 -14.48
C VAL A 43 -3.06 3.48 -15.09
N GLU A 44 -2.43 3.19 -16.23
CA GLU A 44 -1.59 4.16 -16.95
C GLU A 44 -2.38 5.40 -17.37
N ARG A 45 -3.58 5.22 -17.90
CA ARG A 45 -4.45 6.36 -18.28
C ARG A 45 -4.85 7.18 -17.06
N THR A 46 -5.14 6.53 -15.95
CA THR A 46 -5.50 7.22 -14.70
C THR A 46 -4.35 8.06 -14.19
N ILE A 47 -3.13 7.53 -14.23
CA ILE A 47 -1.91 8.28 -13.86
C ILE A 47 -1.78 9.54 -14.72
N LEU A 48 -1.95 9.42 -16.04
CA LEU A 48 -1.89 10.55 -16.95
C LEU A 48 -3.01 11.57 -16.69
N ASN A 49 -4.23 11.09 -16.53
CA ASN A 49 -5.39 11.95 -16.30
C ASN A 49 -5.27 12.76 -15.02
N TYR A 50 -4.61 12.22 -14.00
CA TYR A 50 -4.40 12.90 -12.72
C TYR A 50 -3.09 13.70 -12.67
N GLY A 51 -2.29 13.68 -13.73
CA GLY A 51 -1.00 14.38 -13.75
C GLY A 51 0.02 13.82 -12.78
N LEU A 52 -0.01 12.50 -12.56
CA LEU A 52 0.83 11.83 -11.56
C LEU A 52 2.08 11.17 -12.13
N GLU A 53 2.43 11.44 -13.39
CA GLU A 53 3.54 10.76 -14.08
C GLU A 53 4.88 10.90 -13.36
N LYS A 54 5.07 12.02 -12.68
CA LYS A 54 6.32 12.29 -11.92
C LYS A 54 6.31 11.69 -10.51
N ARG A 55 5.17 11.19 -10.07
CA ARG A 55 4.99 10.67 -8.71
C ARG A 55 4.77 9.16 -8.65
N VAL A 56 4.44 8.52 -9.77
CA VAL A 56 4.07 7.10 -9.81
C VAL A 56 4.92 6.37 -10.85
N LYS A 57 5.45 5.21 -10.46
CA LYS A 57 6.11 4.28 -11.37
C LYS A 57 5.46 2.91 -11.33
N LEU A 58 5.16 2.38 -12.50
CA LEU A 58 4.71 1.00 -12.68
C LEU A 58 5.93 0.19 -13.11
N LEU A 59 6.40 -0.72 -12.28
CA LEU A 59 7.63 -1.48 -12.54
C LEU A 59 7.40 -2.82 -13.22
N GLY A 60 6.13 -3.24 -13.38
CA GLY A 60 5.82 -4.57 -13.89
C GLY A 60 6.11 -5.65 -12.86
N SER A 61 6.22 -6.90 -13.33
CA SER A 61 6.56 -8.02 -12.46
C SER A 61 8.03 -8.00 -12.09
N ILE A 62 8.32 -8.14 -10.80
CA ILE A 62 9.67 -8.14 -10.25
C ILE A 62 9.87 -9.42 -9.44
N ALA A 63 10.96 -10.13 -9.69
CA ALA A 63 11.25 -11.39 -9.01
C ALA A 63 11.66 -11.18 -7.54
N ASN A 64 12.48 -10.17 -7.27
CA ASN A 64 12.98 -9.89 -5.93
C ASN A 64 12.27 -8.69 -5.30
N VAL A 65 11.03 -8.89 -4.88
CA VAL A 65 10.20 -7.83 -4.28
C VAL A 65 10.72 -7.43 -2.89
N ALA A 66 11.40 -8.32 -2.20
CA ALA A 66 11.91 -8.06 -0.84
C ALA A 66 12.77 -6.78 -0.76
N THR A 67 13.56 -6.51 -1.79
CA THR A 67 14.38 -5.30 -1.87
C THR A 67 13.50 -4.03 -1.82
N TYR A 68 12.35 -4.08 -2.49
CA TYR A 68 11.42 -2.94 -2.51
C TYR A 68 10.69 -2.78 -1.19
N TYR A 69 10.30 -3.87 -0.54
CA TYR A 69 9.75 -3.78 0.82
C TYR A 69 10.74 -3.11 1.76
N SER A 70 12.02 -3.49 1.67
CA SER A 70 13.06 -2.91 2.53
C SER A 70 13.32 -1.42 2.25
N ALA A 71 13.08 -0.99 1.01
CA ALA A 71 13.35 0.38 0.57
C ALA A 71 12.19 1.35 0.80
N CYS A 72 10.97 0.86 0.94
CA CYS A 72 9.82 1.76 1.09
C CYS A 72 9.66 2.27 2.51
N ASP A 73 8.98 3.41 2.64
CA ASP A 73 8.63 3.98 3.94
C ASP A 73 7.31 3.40 4.47
N ILE A 74 6.39 3.10 3.58
CA ILE A 74 5.09 2.53 3.93
C ILE A 74 4.58 1.64 2.79
N TYR A 75 3.97 0.53 3.15
CA TYR A 75 3.25 -0.34 2.22
C TYR A 75 1.76 -0.04 2.30
N VAL A 76 1.10 0.07 1.16
CA VAL A 76 -0.34 0.34 1.10
C VAL A 76 -1.03 -0.68 0.20
N SER A 77 -2.10 -1.27 0.72
CA SER A 77 -3.02 -2.10 -0.05
C SER A 77 -4.36 -1.39 -0.17
N SER A 78 -4.78 -1.10 -1.40
CA SER A 78 -6.02 -0.37 -1.70
C SER A 78 -7.14 -1.27 -2.21
N SER A 79 -6.98 -2.58 -2.09
CA SER A 79 -7.88 -3.58 -2.67
C SER A 79 -9.33 -3.40 -2.21
N LYS A 80 -10.27 -3.67 -3.11
CA LYS A 80 -11.68 -3.79 -2.75
C LYS A 80 -12.09 -5.24 -2.51
N TRP A 81 -11.27 -6.19 -2.95
CA TRP A 81 -11.42 -7.60 -2.64
C TRP A 81 -10.05 -8.26 -2.53
N GLU A 82 -9.87 -9.09 -1.52
CA GLU A 82 -8.66 -9.89 -1.29
C GLU A 82 -9.05 -11.23 -0.68
N GLY A 83 -8.26 -12.27 -0.98
CA GLY A 83 -8.36 -13.53 -0.25
C GLY A 83 -7.70 -13.38 1.13
N PHE A 84 -6.44 -13.77 1.23
CA PHE A 84 -5.71 -13.74 2.51
C PHE A 84 -4.89 -12.45 2.71
N GLY A 85 -4.35 -11.85 1.65
CA GLY A 85 -3.49 -10.68 1.77
C GLY A 85 -2.02 -11.01 2.00
N LEU A 86 -1.48 -11.99 1.26
CA LEU A 86 -0.09 -12.42 1.39
C LEU A 86 0.91 -11.28 1.23
N VAL A 87 0.67 -10.35 0.29
CA VAL A 87 1.57 -9.21 0.06
C VAL A 87 1.63 -8.28 1.27
N VAL A 88 0.52 -8.14 2.00
CA VAL A 88 0.48 -7.38 3.25
C VAL A 88 1.33 -8.08 4.31
N ALA A 89 1.17 -9.40 4.46
CA ALA A 89 1.97 -10.20 5.38
C ALA A 89 3.47 -10.10 5.06
N GLU A 90 3.83 -10.13 3.78
CA GLU A 90 5.21 -9.96 3.34
C GLU A 90 5.79 -8.61 3.76
N ALA A 91 5.03 -7.53 3.55
CA ALA A 91 5.46 -6.19 3.98
C ALA A 91 5.68 -6.13 5.49
N MET A 92 4.78 -6.71 6.26
CA MET A 92 4.88 -6.76 7.72
C MET A 92 6.10 -7.57 8.16
N SER A 93 6.38 -8.70 7.50
CA SER A 93 7.57 -9.51 7.81
C SER A 93 8.87 -8.78 7.53
N CYS A 94 8.84 -7.82 6.59
CA CYS A 94 9.98 -6.94 6.30
C CYS A 94 10.04 -5.70 7.20
N GLN A 95 9.31 -5.69 8.30
CA GLN A 95 9.25 -4.57 9.24
C GLN A 95 8.84 -3.26 8.58
N ARG A 96 7.73 -3.27 7.81
CA ARG A 96 7.22 -2.04 7.22
C ARG A 96 5.98 -1.54 7.94
N LEU A 97 5.78 -0.22 7.89
CA LEU A 97 4.50 0.38 8.19
C LEU A 97 3.52 -0.09 7.11
N VAL A 98 2.29 -0.39 7.49
CA VAL A 98 1.26 -0.88 6.58
C VAL A 98 -0.04 -0.12 6.82
N VAL A 99 -0.69 0.29 5.75
CA VAL A 99 -2.07 0.75 5.76
C VAL A 99 -2.81 -0.04 4.69
N ALA A 100 -3.98 -0.54 5.01
CA ALA A 100 -4.75 -1.36 4.10
C ALA A 100 -6.23 -1.07 4.16
N THR A 101 -6.92 -1.34 3.06
CA THR A 101 -8.39 -1.34 3.02
C THR A 101 -8.93 -2.61 3.64
N ASN A 102 -10.16 -2.55 4.16
CA ASN A 102 -10.84 -3.69 4.78
C ASN A 102 -11.41 -4.64 3.71
N ALA A 103 -10.53 -5.36 3.03
CA ALA A 103 -10.85 -6.24 1.91
C ALA A 103 -10.58 -7.70 2.30
N GLY A 104 -11.61 -8.53 2.38
CA GLY A 104 -11.47 -9.96 2.68
C GLY A 104 -10.72 -10.22 3.98
N GLY A 105 -9.69 -11.06 3.94
CA GLY A 105 -8.89 -11.45 5.11
C GLY A 105 -7.80 -10.48 5.54
N VAL A 106 -7.68 -9.33 4.90
CA VAL A 106 -6.57 -8.38 5.15
C VAL A 106 -6.56 -7.88 6.60
N ALA A 107 -7.72 -7.59 7.17
CA ALA A 107 -7.82 -7.10 8.55
C ALA A 107 -7.24 -8.10 9.57
N GLU A 108 -7.44 -9.40 9.33
CA GLU A 108 -6.87 -10.44 10.20
C GLU A 108 -5.35 -10.48 10.09
N VAL A 109 -4.83 -10.29 8.88
CA VAL A 109 -3.37 -10.25 8.65
C VAL A 109 -2.73 -9.06 9.34
N VAL A 110 -3.34 -7.87 9.20
CA VAL A 110 -2.83 -6.65 9.85
C VAL A 110 -2.96 -6.73 11.37
N GLY A 111 -4.05 -7.31 11.87
CA GLY A 111 -4.25 -7.55 13.29
C GLY A 111 -4.56 -6.33 14.14
N ASP A 112 -4.63 -5.14 13.54
CA ASP A 112 -4.91 -3.89 14.24
C ASP A 112 -5.77 -3.01 13.34
N MET A 113 -7.02 -2.80 13.75
CA MET A 113 -8.00 -2.03 12.97
C MET A 113 -7.63 -0.54 12.84
N ASN A 114 -6.70 -0.04 13.64
CA ASN A 114 -6.24 1.34 13.51
C ASN A 114 -5.51 1.59 12.18
N TYR A 115 -5.06 0.53 11.50
CA TYR A 115 -4.35 0.62 10.21
C TYR A 115 -5.21 0.17 9.04
N ILE A 116 -6.50 -0.03 9.28
CA ILE A 116 -7.48 -0.49 8.29
C ILE A 116 -8.46 0.65 8.00
N VAL A 117 -8.73 0.87 6.72
CA VAL A 117 -9.71 1.87 6.28
C VAL A 117 -10.78 1.21 5.40
N PRO A 118 -11.95 1.84 5.22
CA PRO A 118 -12.97 1.30 4.32
C PRO A 118 -12.46 1.17 2.89
N VAL A 119 -12.99 0.21 2.14
CA VAL A 119 -12.73 0.08 0.70
C VAL A 119 -13.30 1.28 -0.05
N SER A 120 -12.71 1.59 -1.20
CA SER A 120 -13.23 2.60 -2.14
C SER A 120 -13.45 3.99 -1.52
N ASP A 121 -12.63 4.36 -0.54
CA ASP A 121 -12.67 5.69 0.10
C ASP A 121 -11.27 6.32 0.06
N PRO A 122 -10.95 7.02 -1.03
CA PRO A 122 -9.59 7.57 -1.20
C PRO A 122 -9.23 8.64 -0.18
N GLN A 123 -10.22 9.39 0.34
CA GLN A 123 -9.95 10.42 1.34
C GLN A 123 -9.51 9.79 2.67
N LEU A 124 -10.25 8.77 3.14
CA LEU A 124 -9.87 8.07 4.38
C LEU A 124 -8.55 7.33 4.23
N LEU A 125 -8.30 6.76 3.04
CA LEU A 125 -7.01 6.12 2.76
C LEU A 125 -5.86 7.13 2.85
N ALA A 126 -6.00 8.28 2.21
CA ALA A 126 -4.99 9.34 2.27
C ALA A 126 -4.78 9.84 3.70
N ASN A 127 -5.86 10.08 4.44
CA ASN A 127 -5.79 10.55 5.82
C ASN A 127 -5.02 9.56 6.69
N LYS A 128 -5.27 8.26 6.54
CA LYS A 128 -4.60 7.23 7.33
C LYS A 128 -3.12 7.13 6.95
N ILE A 129 -2.79 7.17 5.66
CA ILE A 129 -1.39 7.17 5.21
C ILE A 129 -0.64 8.35 5.84
N ASN A 130 -1.23 9.54 5.76
CA ASN A 130 -0.59 10.74 6.30
C ASN A 130 -0.44 10.67 7.83
N GLU A 131 -1.47 10.19 8.52
CA GLU A 131 -1.43 9.99 9.98
C GLU A 131 -0.27 9.09 10.40
N VAL A 132 -0.14 7.93 9.76
CA VAL A 132 0.89 6.95 10.07
C VAL A 132 2.29 7.50 9.74
N MET A 133 2.41 8.18 8.62
CA MET A 133 3.70 8.76 8.20
C MET A 133 4.13 9.94 9.08
N GLU A 134 3.20 10.58 9.79
CA GLU A 134 3.50 11.67 10.72
C GLU A 134 3.88 11.19 12.13
N PHE A 135 3.81 9.88 12.40
CA PHE A 135 4.31 9.34 13.67
C PHE A 135 5.76 9.72 13.86
N ASP A 136 6.19 9.93 15.11
CA ASP A 136 7.60 10.12 15.40
C ASP A 136 8.41 8.85 15.13
N HIS A 137 9.72 8.97 15.10
CA HIS A 137 10.60 7.84 14.76
C HIS A 137 10.42 6.66 15.71
N GLU A 138 10.33 6.92 17.01
CA GLU A 138 10.16 5.89 18.02
C GLU A 138 8.86 5.10 17.82
N THR A 139 7.75 5.81 17.60
CA THR A 139 6.45 5.18 17.35
C THR A 139 6.47 4.34 16.08
N LYS A 140 7.08 4.86 15.00
CA LYS A 140 7.23 4.08 13.75
C LYS A 140 8.00 2.79 13.99
N MET A 141 9.09 2.85 14.73
CA MET A 141 9.90 1.67 15.02
C MET A 141 9.13 0.63 15.83
N GLU A 142 8.36 1.06 16.82
CA GLU A 142 7.51 0.18 17.62
C GLU A 142 6.46 -0.52 16.76
N VAL A 143 5.78 0.23 15.88
CA VAL A 143 4.76 -0.32 14.98
C VAL A 143 5.38 -1.33 14.01
N MET A 144 6.50 -0.99 13.41
CA MET A 144 7.19 -1.88 12.46
C MET A 144 7.65 -3.17 13.13
N TYR A 145 8.20 -3.08 14.33
CA TYR A 145 8.61 -4.26 15.10
C TYR A 145 7.39 -5.13 15.44
N ARG A 146 6.33 -4.53 15.95
CA ARG A 146 5.10 -5.23 16.31
C ARG A 146 4.48 -5.93 15.08
N ASN A 147 4.47 -5.26 13.94
CA ASN A 147 3.98 -5.85 12.68
C ASN A 147 4.72 -7.14 12.35
N ARG A 148 6.04 -7.11 12.42
CA ARG A 148 6.84 -8.30 12.14
C ARG A 148 6.57 -9.41 13.16
N GLU A 149 6.58 -9.09 14.45
CA GLU A 149 6.32 -10.07 15.49
C GLU A 149 4.94 -10.71 15.35
N PHE A 150 3.94 -9.91 15.02
CA PHE A 150 2.58 -10.40 14.84
C PHE A 150 2.48 -11.40 13.67
N VAL A 151 3.00 -11.03 12.52
CA VAL A 151 2.85 -11.86 11.31
C VAL A 151 3.68 -13.14 11.40
N LEU A 152 4.82 -13.12 12.09
CA LEU A 152 5.66 -14.32 12.25
C LEU A 152 5.03 -15.37 13.18
N LYS A 153 4.00 -15.01 13.93
CA LYS A 153 3.28 -15.94 14.83
C LYS A 153 2.03 -16.53 14.19
N MET A 154 1.71 -16.14 12.97
CA MET A 154 0.51 -16.62 12.27
C MET A 154 0.67 -18.06 11.74
#